data_2001a681c86098443c879fafac68b13a
#
_entry.id   2001a681c86098443c879fafac68b13a
#
_cell.length_a   1.000
_cell.length_b   1.000
_cell.length_c   1.000
_cell.angle_alpha   90.00
_cell.angle_beta   90.00
_cell.angle_gamma   90.00
#
_symmetry.space_group_name_H-M   'P 1'
#
loop_
_entity.id
_entity.type
_entity.pdbx_description
1 polymer ?
#
loop_
_entity_poly.entity_id
_entity_poly.type
_entity_poly.pdbx_seq_one_letter_code
_entity_poly.pdbx_strand_id
1 'polypeptide(L)'
;MQRISFLKMCIAASSVVTIPFVGFAKRKENKRIAKPFKVDSGKERFDKPINLFQGDTFYTKVSTKDTDGDLYIYESSRVKKGGPALHFHYSQDETWYVLEGEFLIKVGDQLYQAKAGDTVFGPRQIPHAFAKVNEGNARLLMTFQPAGKMEEFFIAASEGKLAKMTPAEQDEFKKQHGFEHVGPALGYQTTP
;
A
#
# COMPACT_ATOMS: atom_id res chain seq x y z
N MET A 1 46.84 -75.96 -6.82
CA MET A 1 45.41 -75.87 -7.13
C MET A 1 44.69 -75.53 -5.85
N GLN A 2 44.39 -74.27 -5.61
CA GLN A 2 43.64 -73.81 -4.42
C GLN A 2 42.52 -72.93 -4.85
N ARG A 3 41.34 -73.27 -4.44
CA ARG A 3 40.08 -72.57 -4.75
C ARG A 3 39.92 -71.37 -3.80
N ILE A 4 39.81 -70.17 -4.34
CA ILE A 4 39.54 -68.97 -3.61
C ILE A 4 38.00 -68.84 -3.42
N SER A 5 37.57 -68.90 -2.15
CA SER A 5 36.19 -68.76 -1.76
C SER A 5 35.84 -67.21 -1.80
N PHE A 6 34.88 -66.89 -2.62
CA PHE A 6 34.36 -65.56 -2.74
C PHE A 6 33.37 -65.26 -1.57
N LEU A 7 33.80 -64.42 -0.64
CA LEU A 7 32.95 -63.96 0.48
C LEU A 7 31.91 -62.99 -0.07
N LYS A 8 30.66 -63.41 -0.07
CA LYS A 8 29.55 -62.48 -0.41
C LYS A 8 29.29 -61.60 0.75
N MET A 9 29.69 -60.32 0.61
CA MET A 9 29.36 -59.22 1.53
C MET A 9 27.99 -58.69 1.15
N CYS A 10 26.96 -59.03 1.93
CA CYS A 10 25.64 -58.44 1.81
C CYS A 10 25.67 -57.02 2.41
N ILE A 11 25.68 -56.00 1.56
CA ILE A 11 25.44 -54.62 1.99
C ILE A 11 23.92 -54.45 2.12
N ALA A 12 23.43 -54.39 3.36
CA ALA A 12 22.06 -54.01 3.63
C ALA A 12 21.95 -52.49 3.39
N ALA A 13 21.35 -52.12 2.28
CA ALA A 13 20.97 -50.72 2.01
C ALA A 13 19.78 -50.35 2.90
N SER A 14 20.05 -49.65 3.99
CA SER A 14 19.01 -49.07 4.81
C SER A 14 18.43 -47.85 4.06
N SER A 15 17.29 -48.04 3.43
CA SER A 15 16.52 -46.94 2.83
C SER A 15 15.94 -46.08 3.95
N VAL A 16 16.59 -44.94 4.21
CA VAL A 16 16.02 -43.91 5.06
C VAL A 16 14.87 -43.28 4.30
N VAL A 17 13.66 -43.68 4.60
CA VAL A 17 12.45 -43.00 4.11
C VAL A 17 12.36 -41.64 4.85
N THR A 18 12.85 -40.59 4.22
CA THR A 18 12.57 -39.24 4.67
C THR A 18 11.11 -38.91 4.36
N ILE A 19 10.25 -39.09 5.35
CA ILE A 19 8.88 -38.56 5.27
C ILE A 19 9.01 -37.03 5.26
N PRO A 20 8.60 -36.32 4.18
CA PRO A 20 8.59 -34.88 4.21
C PRO A 20 7.63 -34.47 5.33
N PHE A 21 8.16 -33.77 6.34
CA PHE A 21 7.36 -33.14 7.38
C PHE A 21 6.57 -32.03 6.67
N VAL A 22 5.38 -32.36 6.19
CA VAL A 22 4.43 -31.37 5.71
C VAL A 22 3.99 -30.60 6.94
N GLY A 23 4.72 -29.54 7.24
CA GLY A 23 4.33 -28.58 8.23
C GLY A 23 2.96 -28.05 7.84
N PHE A 24 1.92 -28.42 8.55
CA PHE A 24 0.62 -27.77 8.47
C PHE A 24 0.83 -26.33 8.94
N ALA A 25 1.20 -25.43 8.01
CA ALA A 25 1.10 -24.02 8.25
C ALA A 25 -0.37 -23.78 8.66
N LYS A 26 -0.59 -23.37 9.90
CA LYS A 26 -1.92 -22.96 10.37
C LYS A 26 -2.43 -21.95 9.36
N ARG A 27 -3.41 -22.33 8.55
CA ARG A 27 -4.09 -21.43 7.62
C ARG A 27 -4.65 -20.30 8.48
N LYS A 28 -4.10 -19.10 8.33
CA LYS A 28 -4.60 -17.92 9.01
C LYS A 28 -6.10 -17.83 8.70
N GLU A 29 -6.92 -17.79 9.73
CA GLU A 29 -8.36 -17.67 9.55
C GLU A 29 -8.63 -16.41 8.72
N ASN A 30 -9.26 -16.57 7.56
CA ASN A 30 -9.51 -15.47 6.66
C ASN A 30 -10.68 -14.64 7.22
N LYS A 31 -10.38 -13.44 7.72
CA LYS A 31 -11.36 -12.51 8.28
C LYS A 31 -12.03 -11.62 7.23
N ARG A 32 -11.81 -11.92 5.96
CA ARG A 32 -12.45 -11.17 4.88
C ARG A 32 -13.97 -11.29 4.96
N ILE A 33 -14.67 -10.20 4.66
CA ILE A 33 -16.11 -10.24 4.56
C ILE A 33 -16.52 -11.12 3.36
N ALA A 34 -17.53 -11.97 3.56
CA ALA A 34 -18.06 -12.85 2.50
C ALA A 34 -19.24 -12.20 1.74
N LYS A 35 -19.73 -11.05 2.18
CA LYS A 35 -20.92 -10.40 1.62
C LYS A 35 -20.52 -9.25 0.71
N PRO A 36 -20.99 -9.21 -0.55
CA PRO A 36 -20.74 -8.10 -1.45
C PRO A 36 -21.45 -6.83 -0.97
N PHE A 37 -20.90 -5.68 -1.34
CA PHE A 37 -21.50 -4.38 -1.08
C PHE A 37 -21.25 -3.41 -2.24
N LYS A 38 -22.00 -2.33 -2.26
CA LYS A 38 -21.84 -1.19 -3.16
C LYS A 38 -21.62 0.07 -2.31
N VAL A 39 -20.70 0.91 -2.71
CA VAL A 39 -20.57 2.27 -2.19
C VAL A 39 -20.95 3.25 -3.29
N ASP A 40 -21.95 4.06 -3.05
CA ASP A 40 -22.44 5.01 -4.04
C ASP A 40 -21.43 6.13 -4.35
N SER A 41 -21.62 6.76 -5.51
CA SER A 41 -20.76 7.91 -5.90
C SER A 41 -20.84 9.02 -4.85
N GLY A 42 -19.68 9.59 -4.50
CA GLY A 42 -19.57 10.63 -3.46
C GLY A 42 -19.81 10.15 -2.04
N LYS A 43 -20.04 8.86 -1.82
CA LYS A 43 -20.22 8.26 -0.49
C LYS A 43 -18.96 7.53 -0.03
N GLU A 44 -18.92 7.27 1.23
CA GLU A 44 -17.88 6.54 1.96
C GLU A 44 -18.48 5.25 2.54
N ARG A 45 -17.65 4.24 2.75
CA ARG A 45 -18.04 2.87 3.17
C ARG A 45 -18.80 2.81 4.50
N PHE A 46 -18.52 3.76 5.42
CA PHE A 46 -19.06 3.79 6.78
C PHE A 46 -19.74 5.11 7.12
N ASP A 47 -20.07 5.94 6.11
CA ASP A 47 -20.62 7.30 6.26
C ASP A 47 -19.76 8.22 7.15
N LYS A 48 -18.43 7.98 7.19
CA LYS A 48 -17.46 8.73 7.98
C LYS A 48 -16.22 9.11 7.17
N PRO A 49 -16.29 10.11 6.28
CA PRO A 49 -15.15 10.57 5.50
C PRO A 49 -13.97 10.99 6.39
N ILE A 50 -12.75 10.72 5.91
CA ILE A 50 -11.51 11.08 6.59
C ILE A 50 -11.10 12.47 6.08
N ASN A 51 -11.22 13.50 6.90
CA ASN A 51 -10.84 14.87 6.56
C ASN A 51 -9.40 15.12 7.02
N LEU A 52 -8.52 15.40 6.06
CA LEU A 52 -7.12 15.67 6.31
C LEU A 52 -6.83 17.17 6.29
N PHE A 53 -5.63 17.52 6.77
CA PHE A 53 -5.10 18.87 6.68
C PHE A 53 -5.07 19.33 5.20
N GLN A 54 -5.18 20.62 4.96
CA GLN A 54 -5.15 21.22 3.62
C GLN A 54 -6.43 21.04 2.78
N GLY A 55 -7.52 20.52 3.34
CA GLY A 55 -8.81 20.39 2.66
C GLY A 55 -8.95 19.15 1.79
N ASP A 56 -8.12 18.15 2.01
CA ASP A 56 -8.26 16.84 1.40
C ASP A 56 -9.29 16.02 2.17
N THR A 57 -10.18 15.36 1.43
CA THR A 57 -11.17 14.44 2.00
C THR A 57 -11.03 13.06 1.35
N PHE A 58 -10.89 12.03 2.16
CA PHE A 58 -10.81 10.66 1.70
C PHE A 58 -12.11 9.93 1.97
N TYR A 59 -12.62 9.30 0.93
CA TYR A 59 -13.84 8.49 0.94
C TYR A 59 -13.46 7.03 0.76
N THR A 60 -13.34 6.28 1.84
CA THR A 60 -13.05 4.84 1.81
C THR A 60 -14.09 4.11 0.96
N LYS A 61 -13.65 3.34 -0.03
CA LYS A 61 -14.48 2.51 -0.90
C LYS A 61 -14.37 1.04 -0.51
N VAL A 62 -13.17 0.56 -0.21
CA VAL A 62 -12.90 -0.77 0.34
C VAL A 62 -11.95 -0.59 1.52
N SER A 63 -12.41 -0.94 2.70
CA SER A 63 -11.62 -0.84 3.93
C SER A 63 -10.63 -2.00 4.05
N THR A 64 -9.52 -1.76 4.71
CA THR A 64 -8.59 -2.79 5.17
C THR A 64 -9.30 -3.93 5.91
N LYS A 65 -10.35 -3.61 6.67
CA LYS A 65 -11.16 -4.59 7.41
C LYS A 65 -11.99 -5.49 6.49
N ASP A 66 -12.43 -5.00 5.34
CA ASP A 66 -13.20 -5.78 4.37
C ASP A 66 -12.36 -6.89 3.73
N THR A 67 -11.04 -6.73 3.69
CA THR A 67 -10.10 -7.57 2.94
C THR A 67 -9.07 -8.31 3.80
N ASP A 68 -9.19 -8.25 5.13
CA ASP A 68 -8.21 -8.80 6.09
C ASP A 68 -6.77 -8.28 5.80
N GLY A 69 -6.68 -6.99 5.41
CA GLY A 69 -5.40 -6.32 5.17
C GLY A 69 -4.83 -6.45 3.75
N ASP A 70 -5.51 -7.13 2.83
CA ASP A 70 -4.99 -7.33 1.47
C ASP A 70 -5.13 -6.09 0.58
N LEU A 71 -6.17 -5.29 0.81
CA LEU A 71 -6.50 -4.18 -0.09
C LEU A 71 -7.15 -3.02 0.68
N TYR A 72 -6.72 -1.81 0.36
CA TYR A 72 -7.39 -0.57 0.76
C TYR A 72 -7.63 0.29 -0.46
N ILE A 73 -8.88 0.73 -0.70
CA ILE A 73 -9.25 1.62 -1.79
C ILE A 73 -9.98 2.83 -1.23
N TYR A 74 -9.57 4.01 -1.62
CA TYR A 74 -10.25 5.25 -1.30
C TYR A 74 -10.22 6.24 -2.45
N GLU A 75 -11.20 7.11 -2.48
CA GLU A 75 -11.24 8.28 -3.34
C GLU A 75 -10.71 9.48 -2.55
N SER A 76 -9.70 10.15 -3.08
CA SER A 76 -9.17 11.40 -2.56
C SER A 76 -9.77 12.56 -3.33
N SER A 77 -10.51 13.44 -2.65
CA SER A 77 -10.98 14.73 -3.19
C SER A 77 -10.05 15.83 -2.71
N ARG A 78 -9.55 16.64 -3.64
CA ARG A 78 -8.54 17.67 -3.35
C ARG A 78 -8.95 19.01 -3.91
N VAL A 79 -8.96 20.03 -3.05
CA VAL A 79 -9.28 21.42 -3.44
C VAL A 79 -7.99 22.19 -3.71
N LYS A 80 -6.99 22.08 -2.84
CA LYS A 80 -5.75 22.84 -2.93
C LYS A 80 -4.72 22.16 -3.83
N LYS A 81 -3.87 22.95 -4.50
CA LYS A 81 -2.69 22.47 -5.22
C LYS A 81 -1.69 21.84 -4.26
N GLY A 82 -0.83 20.98 -4.78
CA GLY A 82 0.20 20.27 -4.04
C GLY A 82 -0.19 18.84 -3.67
N GLY A 83 0.59 18.22 -2.79
CA GLY A 83 0.45 16.84 -2.39
C GLY A 83 1.37 16.46 -1.24
N PRO A 84 1.52 15.18 -0.92
CA PRO A 84 2.37 14.69 0.14
C PRO A 84 3.86 14.91 -0.15
N ALA A 85 4.67 14.87 0.91
CA ALA A 85 6.12 14.81 0.80
C ALA A 85 6.55 13.54 0.04
N LEU A 86 7.73 13.59 -0.59
CA LEU A 86 8.33 12.41 -1.23
C LEU A 86 8.54 11.32 -0.18
N HIS A 87 7.99 10.13 -0.43
CA HIS A 87 8.00 9.01 0.49
C HIS A 87 8.03 7.67 -0.25
N PHE A 88 8.29 6.60 0.45
CA PHE A 88 8.10 5.24 -0.07
C PHE A 88 7.42 4.36 0.97
N HIS A 89 6.77 3.31 0.50
CA HIS A 89 6.18 2.27 1.34
C HIS A 89 7.08 1.04 1.41
N TYR A 90 7.27 0.46 2.61
CA TYR A 90 8.12 -0.72 2.77
C TYR A 90 7.55 -1.96 2.09
N SER A 91 6.24 -2.14 2.17
CA SER A 91 5.57 -3.39 1.76
C SER A 91 4.32 -3.19 0.91
N GLN A 92 3.87 -1.96 0.70
CA GLN A 92 2.67 -1.65 -0.07
C GLN A 92 3.04 -1.11 -1.44
N ASP A 93 2.38 -1.61 -2.46
CA ASP A 93 2.30 -0.96 -3.76
C ASP A 93 1.17 0.07 -3.72
N GLU A 94 1.34 1.21 -4.38
CA GLU A 94 0.34 2.26 -4.47
C GLU A 94 -0.04 2.50 -5.94
N THR A 95 -1.32 2.69 -6.20
CA THR A 95 -1.81 3.00 -7.55
C THR A 95 -2.69 4.24 -7.50
N TRP A 96 -2.48 5.14 -8.44
CA TRP A 96 -3.28 6.34 -8.66
C TRP A 96 -4.04 6.20 -9.97
N TYR A 97 -5.37 6.28 -9.91
CA TYR A 97 -6.22 6.45 -11.09
C TYR A 97 -6.86 7.84 -11.02
N VAL A 98 -6.62 8.66 -12.02
CA VAL A 98 -7.16 10.03 -12.06
C VAL A 98 -8.62 10.00 -12.45
N LEU A 99 -9.51 10.40 -11.55
CA LEU A 99 -10.95 10.53 -11.81
C LEU A 99 -11.29 11.91 -12.37
N GLU A 100 -10.60 12.96 -11.90
CA GLU A 100 -10.88 14.36 -12.26
C GLU A 100 -9.64 15.22 -12.00
N GLY A 101 -9.42 16.23 -12.84
CA GLY A 101 -8.32 17.18 -12.71
C GLY A 101 -7.01 16.69 -13.30
N GLU A 102 -5.91 17.32 -12.88
CA GLU A 102 -4.56 17.08 -13.39
C GLU A 102 -3.57 16.98 -12.25
N PHE A 103 -2.63 16.05 -12.39
CA PHE A 103 -1.61 15.74 -11.39
C PHE A 103 -0.23 15.60 -12.02
N LEU A 104 0.79 16.04 -11.27
CA LEU A 104 2.15 15.55 -11.45
C LEU A 104 2.32 14.36 -10.50
N ILE A 105 2.81 13.23 -11.01
CA ILE A 105 3.09 12.04 -10.19
C ILE A 105 4.52 11.60 -10.46
N LYS A 106 5.35 11.62 -9.43
CA LYS A 106 6.74 11.16 -9.48
C LYS A 106 6.83 9.75 -8.89
N VAL A 107 7.50 8.85 -9.62
CA VAL A 107 7.85 7.49 -9.15
C VAL A 107 9.30 7.22 -9.52
N GLY A 108 10.17 7.10 -8.54
CA GLY A 108 11.61 7.05 -8.76
C GLY A 108 12.09 8.30 -9.50
N ASP A 109 12.76 8.10 -10.63
CA ASP A 109 13.25 9.18 -11.50
C ASP A 109 12.23 9.64 -12.57
N GLN A 110 11.09 8.96 -12.67
CA GLN A 110 10.07 9.29 -13.67
C GLN A 110 9.07 10.31 -13.11
N LEU A 111 8.76 11.31 -13.93
CA LEU A 111 7.73 12.31 -13.65
C LEU A 111 6.63 12.22 -14.72
N TYR A 112 5.42 11.93 -14.29
CA TYR A 112 4.25 11.79 -15.15
C TYR A 112 3.33 13.00 -14.98
N GLN A 113 2.85 13.54 -16.09
CA GLN A 113 1.69 14.41 -16.12
C GLN A 113 0.47 13.53 -16.36
N ALA A 114 -0.40 13.44 -15.38
CA ALA A 114 -1.56 12.56 -15.41
C ALA A 114 -2.86 13.36 -15.36
N LYS A 115 -3.83 12.95 -16.16
CA LYS A 115 -5.16 13.55 -16.30
C LYS A 115 -6.25 12.50 -16.16
N ALA A 116 -7.50 12.91 -16.12
CA ALA A 116 -8.63 12.00 -15.99
C ALA A 116 -8.57 10.82 -17.00
N GLY A 117 -8.68 9.61 -16.47
CA GLY A 117 -8.53 8.34 -17.17
C GLY A 117 -7.14 7.70 -17.10
N ASP A 118 -6.11 8.45 -16.70
CA ASP A 118 -4.76 7.92 -16.58
C ASP A 118 -4.57 7.13 -15.28
N THR A 119 -3.69 6.12 -15.35
CA THR A 119 -3.27 5.30 -14.20
C THR A 119 -1.75 5.36 -14.06
N VAL A 120 -1.27 5.57 -12.85
CA VAL A 120 0.16 5.45 -12.50
C VAL A 120 0.31 4.41 -11.40
N PHE A 121 1.33 3.57 -11.52
CA PHE A 121 1.67 2.53 -10.55
C PHE A 121 2.98 2.87 -9.84
N GLY A 122 2.96 2.89 -8.51
CA GLY A 122 4.10 3.09 -7.63
C GLY A 122 4.44 1.79 -6.89
N PRO A 123 5.51 1.07 -7.33
CA PRO A 123 5.95 -0.12 -6.62
C PRO A 123 6.43 0.23 -5.23
N ARG A 124 6.29 -0.71 -4.29
CA ARG A 124 6.89 -0.62 -2.95
C ARG A 124 8.38 -0.32 -3.01
N GLN A 125 8.91 0.34 -1.99
CA GLN A 125 10.32 0.71 -1.87
C GLN A 125 10.83 1.72 -2.92
N ILE A 126 10.01 2.13 -3.87
CA ILE A 126 10.37 3.18 -4.82
C ILE A 126 9.82 4.52 -4.32
N PRO A 127 10.67 5.54 -4.09
CA PRO A 127 10.23 6.86 -3.67
C PRO A 127 9.23 7.48 -4.66
N HIS A 128 8.12 7.99 -4.15
CA HIS A 128 7.09 8.61 -4.96
C HIS A 128 6.41 9.77 -4.23
N ALA A 129 5.79 10.62 -5.00
CA ALA A 129 4.94 11.72 -4.55
C ALA A 129 4.01 12.12 -5.69
N PHE A 130 2.91 12.79 -5.35
CA PHE A 130 2.07 13.42 -6.35
C PHE A 130 1.71 14.85 -5.94
N ALA A 131 1.32 15.66 -6.91
CA ALA A 131 0.83 17.01 -6.67
C ALA A 131 -0.33 17.32 -7.61
N LYS A 132 -1.45 17.79 -7.07
CA LYS A 132 -2.51 18.44 -7.85
C LYS A 132 -1.97 19.73 -8.45
N VAL A 133 -2.21 19.98 -9.74
CA VAL A 133 -1.68 21.15 -10.44
C VAL A 133 -2.75 22.09 -11.00
N ASN A 134 -3.94 21.58 -11.36
CA ASN A 134 -5.03 22.39 -11.92
C ASN A 134 -5.73 23.26 -10.88
N GLU A 135 -6.46 24.27 -11.35
CA GLU A 135 -7.44 25.00 -10.54
C GLU A 135 -8.72 24.16 -10.33
N GLY A 136 -9.55 24.56 -9.34
CA GLY A 136 -10.79 23.83 -9.02
C GLY A 136 -10.54 22.49 -8.30
N ASN A 137 -11.47 21.59 -8.42
CA ASN A 137 -11.40 20.27 -7.79
C ASN A 137 -10.53 19.28 -8.59
N ALA A 138 -9.98 18.31 -7.89
CA ALA A 138 -9.37 17.14 -8.50
C ALA A 138 -9.63 15.90 -7.64
N ARG A 139 -9.70 14.73 -8.27
CA ARG A 139 -10.03 13.48 -7.60
C ARG A 139 -9.14 12.34 -8.10
N LEU A 140 -8.66 11.55 -7.16
CA LEU A 140 -7.92 10.32 -7.42
C LEU A 140 -8.66 9.14 -6.80
N LEU A 141 -8.72 8.01 -7.50
CA LEU A 141 -8.93 6.71 -6.85
C LEU A 141 -7.56 6.14 -6.51
N MET A 142 -7.35 5.86 -5.24
CA MET A 142 -6.07 5.40 -4.74
C MET A 142 -6.20 4.01 -4.14
N THR A 143 -5.19 3.18 -4.36
CA THR A 143 -5.20 1.78 -3.93
C THR A 143 -3.87 1.44 -3.26
N PHE A 144 -3.93 0.80 -2.08
CA PHE A 144 -2.78 0.16 -1.43
C PHE A 144 -2.93 -1.36 -1.44
N GLN A 145 -1.88 -2.07 -1.88
CA GLN A 145 -1.86 -3.54 -1.91
C GLN A 145 -0.46 -4.07 -1.51
N PRO A 146 -0.37 -4.82 -0.40
CA PRO A 146 -1.41 -4.97 0.63
C PRO A 146 -1.77 -3.63 1.27
N ALA A 147 -2.91 -3.58 1.96
CA ALA A 147 -3.38 -2.35 2.62
C ALA A 147 -2.40 -1.85 3.71
N GLY A 148 -1.69 -2.75 4.35
CA GLY A 148 -0.85 -2.42 5.48
C GLY A 148 -1.65 -1.71 6.58
N LYS A 149 -1.10 -0.63 7.12
CA LYS A 149 -1.74 0.21 8.13
C LYS A 149 -2.10 1.61 7.62
N MET A 150 -2.24 1.79 6.30
CA MET A 150 -2.45 3.12 5.73
C MET A 150 -3.80 3.73 6.11
N GLU A 151 -4.87 2.93 6.14
CA GLU A 151 -6.17 3.41 6.62
C GLU A 151 -6.11 3.88 8.08
N GLU A 152 -5.43 3.11 8.95
CA GLU A 152 -5.22 3.46 10.35
C GLU A 152 -4.43 4.78 10.50
N PHE A 153 -3.38 4.95 9.68
CA PHE A 153 -2.60 6.18 9.65
C PHE A 153 -3.45 7.40 9.27
N PHE A 154 -4.25 7.32 8.21
CA PHE A 154 -5.09 8.43 7.78
C PHE A 154 -6.16 8.79 8.80
N ILE A 155 -6.76 7.80 9.46
CA ILE A 155 -7.70 8.03 10.56
C ILE A 155 -7.00 8.76 11.70
N ALA A 156 -5.83 8.29 12.14
CA ALA A 156 -5.06 8.91 13.21
C ALA A 156 -4.63 10.35 12.88
N ALA A 157 -4.24 10.60 11.62
CA ALA A 157 -3.92 11.93 11.13
C ALA A 157 -5.13 12.87 11.18
N SER A 158 -6.30 12.41 10.73
CA SER A 158 -7.55 13.18 10.75
C SER A 158 -8.03 13.52 12.16
N GLU A 159 -7.72 12.67 13.13
CA GLU A 159 -8.01 12.88 14.55
C GLU A 159 -7.00 13.82 15.24
N GLY A 160 -6.03 14.36 14.50
CA GLY A 160 -5.04 15.30 15.01
C GLY A 160 -3.95 14.65 15.89
N LYS A 161 -3.78 13.33 15.83
CA LYS A 161 -2.74 12.64 16.63
C LYS A 161 -1.35 13.14 16.28
N LEU A 162 -1.06 13.33 14.98
CA LEU A 162 0.26 13.78 14.54
C LEU A 162 0.61 15.18 15.02
N ALA A 163 -0.37 16.07 15.17
CA ALA A 163 -0.15 17.44 15.63
C ALA A 163 0.33 17.52 17.10
N LYS A 164 0.16 16.44 17.86
CA LYS A 164 0.59 16.33 19.27
C LYS A 164 1.96 15.66 19.42
N MET A 165 2.57 15.23 18.31
CA MET A 165 3.85 14.53 18.28
C MET A 165 4.97 15.48 17.89
N THR A 166 6.15 15.28 18.44
CA THR A 166 7.39 15.90 17.94
C THR A 166 7.71 15.38 16.54
N PRO A 167 8.55 16.07 15.75
CA PRO A 167 8.95 15.59 14.43
C PRO A 167 9.53 14.16 14.44
N ALA A 168 10.34 13.82 15.43
CA ALA A 168 10.92 12.47 15.57
C ALA A 168 9.85 11.40 15.84
N GLU A 169 8.87 11.71 16.70
CA GLU A 169 7.73 10.82 16.97
C GLU A 169 6.84 10.66 15.74
N GLN A 170 6.64 11.71 14.94
CA GLN A 170 5.90 11.61 13.68
C GLN A 170 6.61 10.69 12.68
N ASP A 171 7.93 10.75 12.59
CA ASP A 171 8.71 9.89 11.69
C ASP A 171 8.66 8.44 12.15
N GLU A 172 8.78 8.19 13.44
CA GLU A 172 8.61 6.84 13.98
C GLU A 172 7.19 6.30 13.76
N PHE A 173 6.17 7.14 13.94
CA PHE A 173 4.77 6.77 13.70
C PHE A 173 4.51 6.39 12.23
N LYS A 174 5.10 7.13 11.26
CA LYS A 174 5.04 6.78 9.82
C LYS A 174 5.68 5.43 9.56
N LYS A 175 6.89 5.17 10.13
CA LYS A 175 7.59 3.88 9.99
C LYS A 175 6.76 2.72 10.53
N GLN A 176 6.11 2.89 11.68
CA GLN A 176 5.20 1.89 12.26
C GLN A 176 3.95 1.64 11.39
N HIS A 177 3.59 2.59 10.53
CA HIS A 177 2.49 2.48 9.55
C HIS A 177 2.96 2.08 8.15
N GLY A 178 4.24 1.76 7.99
CA GLY A 178 4.77 1.11 6.79
C GLY A 178 5.33 2.04 5.74
N PHE A 179 5.63 3.32 6.05
CA PHE A 179 6.22 4.25 5.11
C PHE A 179 7.21 5.24 5.76
N GLU A 180 7.99 5.90 4.92
CA GLU A 180 9.00 6.87 5.36
C GLU A 180 9.08 8.06 4.39
N HIS A 181 9.20 9.28 4.92
CA HIS A 181 9.48 10.47 4.14
C HIS A 181 10.98 10.52 3.79
N VAL A 182 11.29 10.78 2.52
CA VAL A 182 12.67 10.83 2.01
C VAL A 182 12.98 12.10 1.24
N GLY A 183 12.06 13.06 1.20
CA GLY A 183 12.27 14.34 0.54
C GLY A 183 11.08 15.27 0.65
N PRO A 184 11.18 16.48 0.07
CA PRO A 184 10.10 17.46 0.08
C PRO A 184 8.92 17.02 -0.81
N ALA A 185 7.78 17.70 -0.64
CA ALA A 185 6.66 17.60 -1.56
C ALA A 185 7.07 18.09 -2.97
N LEU A 186 6.40 17.56 -4.01
CA LEU A 186 6.61 18.05 -5.38
C LEU A 186 6.19 19.51 -5.49
N GLY A 187 7.04 20.32 -6.12
CA GLY A 187 6.63 21.63 -6.64
C GLY A 187 5.56 21.44 -7.72
N TYR A 188 4.52 22.25 -7.70
CA TYR A 188 3.44 22.21 -8.68
C TYR A 188 3.52 23.38 -9.69
N GLN A 189 4.70 23.97 -9.84
CA GLN A 189 4.93 24.91 -10.91
C GLN A 189 5.00 24.12 -12.21
N THR A 190 3.98 24.30 -13.05
CA THR A 190 4.07 23.86 -14.44
C THR A 190 5.27 24.60 -15.04
N THR A 191 6.30 23.87 -15.41
CA THR A 191 7.36 24.42 -16.28
C THR A 191 6.66 24.91 -17.54
N PRO A 192 6.93 26.16 -18.00
CA PRO A 192 6.27 26.72 -19.17
C PRO A 192 6.49 25.90 -20.43
#